data_d658efa398ae7e9f97ff0bc7cdbe3246
#
_entry.id   d658efa398ae7e9f97ff0bc7cdbe3246
#
_cell.length_a   1.000
_cell.length_b   1.000
_cell.length_c   1.000
_cell.angle_alpha   90.00
_cell.angle_beta   90.00
_cell.angle_gamma   90.00
#
_symmetry.space_group_name_H-M   'P 1'
#
loop_
_entity.id
_entity.type
_entity.pdbx_description
1 polymer ?
#
loop_
_entity_poly.entity_id
_entity_poly.type
_entity_poly.pdbx_seq_one_letter_code
_entity_poly.pdbx_strand_id
1 'polypeptide(L)'
;MHKKLLAAAAVVSLSIAGKAGAEGEVTFLFGASISGDITVLNDLDVNQVETAVKNSPLFGLRLGSYGFPFGIEGSLVYSPSGLTGGAFEDLIEANASILYTEANVLVIILPGPVAPFVTAGLGLHYLSFNIADLVSFDRSKLGYNFGGGVKINASRVSFRVDLRDHVTTFGFDDLGLGIIGDLIGLDETEARLHNVELSFGLGIRF
;
A
#
# COMPACT_ATOMS: atom_id res chain seq x y z
N MET A 1 5.53 19.32 -7.64
CA MET A 1 6.05 18.05 -8.18
C MET A 1 4.97 16.95 -8.25
N HIS A 2 4.00 16.88 -7.34
CA HIS A 2 2.98 15.83 -7.23
C HIS A 2 2.05 15.66 -8.45
N LYS A 3 1.67 16.75 -9.13
CA LYS A 3 0.78 16.70 -10.32
C LYS A 3 1.37 15.94 -11.52
N LYS A 4 2.69 15.91 -11.66
CA LYS A 4 3.37 15.21 -12.78
C LYS A 4 3.49 13.71 -12.56
N LEU A 5 3.60 13.27 -11.29
CA LEU A 5 3.66 11.85 -10.91
C LEU A 5 2.30 11.15 -11.04
N LEU A 6 1.22 11.82 -10.63
CA LEU A 6 -0.15 11.34 -10.83
C LEU A 6 -0.50 11.16 -12.30
N ALA A 7 -0.07 12.10 -13.15
CA ALA A 7 -0.24 12.00 -14.60
C ALA A 7 0.54 10.83 -15.21
N ALA A 8 1.76 10.55 -14.73
CA ALA A 8 2.58 9.45 -15.22
C ALA A 8 1.99 8.07 -14.88
N ALA A 9 1.48 7.89 -13.66
CA ALA A 9 0.82 6.65 -13.25
C ALA A 9 -0.46 6.38 -14.07
N ALA A 10 -1.25 7.42 -14.34
CA ALA A 10 -2.46 7.32 -15.17
C ALA A 10 -2.12 6.99 -16.65
N VAL A 11 -1.05 7.55 -17.20
CA VAL A 11 -0.64 7.32 -18.58
C VAL A 11 -0.12 5.91 -18.80
N VAL A 12 0.63 5.35 -17.87
CA VAL A 12 1.11 3.95 -17.94
C VAL A 12 -0.06 2.96 -17.94
N SER A 13 -1.09 3.21 -17.13
CA SER A 13 -2.27 2.36 -17.06
C SER A 13 -3.12 2.40 -18.34
N LEU A 14 -3.22 3.54 -19.02
CA LEU A 14 -4.02 3.70 -20.23
C LEU A 14 -3.38 3.08 -21.47
N SER A 15 -2.05 2.99 -21.52
CA SER A 15 -1.31 2.50 -22.69
C SER A 15 -1.36 0.97 -22.86
N ILE A 16 -1.83 0.25 -21.86
CA ILE A 16 -1.79 -1.21 -21.82
C ILE A 16 -3.14 -1.85 -22.18
N ALA A 17 -4.21 -1.07 -22.27
CA ALA A 17 -5.56 -1.54 -22.62
C ALA A 17 -5.72 -2.06 -24.08
N GLY A 18 -4.66 -2.12 -24.87
CA GLY A 18 -4.69 -2.35 -26.30
C GLY A 18 -4.50 -3.79 -26.78
N LYS A 19 -4.48 -4.82 -25.93
CA LYS A 19 -4.40 -6.22 -26.43
C LYS A 19 -5.78 -6.82 -26.60
N ALA A 20 -6.03 -7.35 -27.80
CA ALA A 20 -7.27 -8.05 -28.15
C ALA A 20 -7.60 -9.14 -27.10
N GLY A 21 -8.73 -8.99 -26.42
CA GLY A 21 -9.22 -9.93 -25.41
C GLY A 21 -9.04 -9.52 -23.96
N ALA A 22 -8.39 -8.41 -23.67
CA ALA A 22 -8.31 -7.86 -22.32
C ALA A 22 -9.37 -6.78 -22.13
N GLU A 23 -10.09 -6.82 -21.01
CA GLU A 23 -11.11 -5.83 -20.64
C GLU A 23 -10.51 -4.77 -19.73
N GLY A 24 -10.76 -3.51 -20.09
CA GLY A 24 -10.42 -2.38 -19.26
C GLY A 24 -11.40 -2.25 -18.08
N GLU A 25 -10.92 -1.82 -16.91
CA GLU A 25 -11.76 -1.61 -15.74
C GLU A 25 -11.22 -0.47 -14.87
N VAL A 26 -12.15 0.33 -14.38
CA VAL A 26 -11.94 1.30 -13.31
C VAL A 26 -12.64 0.78 -12.07
N THR A 27 -11.92 0.63 -10.96
CA THR A 27 -12.46 0.12 -9.69
C THR A 27 -12.26 1.15 -8.59
N PHE A 28 -13.33 1.53 -7.91
CA PHE A 28 -13.31 2.30 -6.66
C PHE A 28 -13.24 1.33 -5.49
N LEU A 29 -12.39 1.66 -4.51
CA LEU A 29 -12.12 0.84 -3.33
C LEU A 29 -12.51 1.57 -2.06
N PHE A 30 -13.00 0.82 -1.10
CA PHE A 30 -13.12 1.23 0.29
C PHE A 30 -12.82 0.03 1.19
N GLY A 31 -12.27 0.29 2.37
CA GLY A 31 -11.89 -0.80 3.25
C GLY A 31 -11.21 -0.34 4.52
N ALA A 32 -10.40 -1.20 5.08
CA ALA A 32 -9.60 -0.94 6.25
C ALA A 32 -8.14 -1.37 6.03
N SER A 33 -7.24 -0.58 6.53
CA SER A 33 -5.84 -0.92 6.73
C SER A 33 -5.68 -1.45 8.15
N ILE A 34 -5.23 -2.68 8.25
CA ILE A 34 -4.88 -3.33 9.50
C ILE A 34 -3.37 -3.28 9.57
N SER A 35 -2.86 -2.41 10.40
CA SER A 35 -1.41 -2.24 10.49
C SER A 35 -0.80 -3.33 11.35
N GLY A 36 0.29 -3.90 10.85
CA GLY A 36 1.12 -4.82 11.60
C GLY A 36 2.14 -4.08 12.47
N ASP A 37 2.82 -4.84 13.31
CA ASP A 37 3.90 -4.34 14.15
C ASP A 37 5.12 -3.97 13.30
N ILE A 38 5.83 -2.92 13.70
CA ILE A 38 7.11 -2.58 13.11
C ILE A 38 8.14 -3.58 13.66
N THR A 39 8.56 -4.52 12.83
CA THR A 39 9.61 -5.47 13.19
C THR A 39 10.96 -4.86 12.88
N VAL A 40 11.73 -4.53 13.90
CA VAL A 40 13.14 -4.17 13.77
C VAL A 40 13.95 -5.45 13.85
N LEU A 41 14.61 -5.82 12.76
CA LEU A 41 15.51 -6.96 12.72
C LEU A 41 16.82 -6.56 13.39
N ASN A 42 16.98 -6.90 14.65
CA ASN A 42 18.24 -6.75 15.38
C ASN A 42 18.82 -8.11 15.72
N ASP A 43 20.09 -8.30 15.38
CA ASP A 43 20.90 -9.48 15.80
C ASP A 43 21.24 -9.46 17.32
N LEU A 44 20.81 -8.44 18.05
CA LEU A 44 21.01 -8.31 19.49
C LEU A 44 19.64 -8.41 20.19
N ASP A 45 19.56 -9.33 21.12
CA ASP A 45 18.42 -9.69 21.98
C ASP A 45 17.96 -8.51 22.89
N VAL A 46 17.61 -7.37 22.29
CA VAL A 46 17.14 -6.18 22.99
C VAL A 46 15.66 -5.97 22.68
N ASN A 47 14.83 -6.06 23.71
CA ASN A 47 13.40 -5.81 23.82
C ASN A 47 12.74 -5.16 22.58
N GLN A 48 11.86 -5.92 21.97
CA GLN A 48 10.99 -5.46 20.87
C GLN A 48 10.24 -4.21 21.34
N VAL A 49 10.50 -3.09 20.70
CA VAL A 49 9.64 -1.91 20.85
C VAL A 49 8.46 -2.11 19.91
N GLU A 50 7.38 -2.66 20.44
CA GLU A 50 6.12 -2.78 19.72
C GLU A 50 5.50 -1.39 19.57
N THR A 51 5.64 -0.78 18.42
CA THR A 51 4.89 0.42 18.06
C THR A 51 3.77 -0.03 17.12
N ALA A 52 2.54 -0.08 17.64
CA ALA A 52 1.38 -0.46 16.86
C ALA A 52 0.86 0.75 16.06
N VAL A 53 0.67 0.57 14.76
CA VAL A 53 -0.04 1.53 13.91
C VAL A 53 -1.54 1.22 14.00
N LYS A 54 -2.37 2.24 14.20
CA LYS A 54 -3.81 2.08 14.39
C LYS A 54 -4.49 1.65 13.10
N ASN A 55 -5.46 0.71 13.23
CA ASN A 55 -6.34 0.38 12.12
C ASN A 55 -7.04 1.63 11.60
N SER A 56 -7.04 1.81 10.29
CA SER A 56 -7.57 3.02 9.66
C SER A 56 -8.44 2.69 8.44
N PRO A 57 -9.41 3.53 8.10
CA PRO A 57 -10.13 3.38 6.85
C PRO A 57 -9.17 3.57 5.67
N LEU A 58 -9.49 2.95 4.54
CA LEU A 58 -8.78 3.19 3.29
C LEU A 58 -9.77 3.43 2.15
N PHE A 59 -9.31 4.24 1.19
CA PHE A 59 -10.04 4.56 -0.03
C PHE A 59 -9.07 4.50 -1.20
N GLY A 60 -9.54 4.08 -2.34
CA GLY A 60 -8.65 3.98 -3.48
C GLY A 60 -9.32 3.88 -4.83
N LEU A 61 -8.47 3.92 -5.84
CA LEU A 61 -8.82 3.75 -7.24
C LEU A 61 -7.85 2.76 -7.87
N ARG A 62 -8.39 1.82 -8.64
CA ARG A 62 -7.59 0.91 -9.46
C ARG A 62 -8.02 1.03 -10.91
N LEU A 63 -7.02 1.06 -11.78
CA LEU A 63 -7.18 1.05 -13.23
C LEU A 63 -6.47 -0.19 -13.74
N GLY A 64 -7.19 -1.08 -14.40
CA GLY A 64 -6.60 -2.34 -14.84
C GLY A 64 -7.07 -2.80 -16.20
N SER A 65 -6.30 -3.72 -16.75
CA SER A 65 -6.63 -4.49 -17.93
C SER A 65 -6.51 -5.96 -17.57
N TYR A 66 -7.61 -6.68 -17.72
CA TYR A 66 -7.74 -8.05 -17.25
C TYR A 66 -8.03 -9.01 -18.41
N GLY A 67 -7.14 -9.96 -18.58
CA GLY A 67 -7.28 -11.10 -19.47
C GLY A 67 -6.92 -12.39 -18.74
N PHE A 68 -7.38 -13.53 -19.21
CA PHE A 68 -6.97 -14.82 -18.62
C PHE A 68 -5.66 -15.30 -19.27
N PRO A 69 -4.68 -15.78 -18.50
CA PRO A 69 -4.66 -15.87 -17.03
C PRO A 69 -4.07 -14.62 -16.34
N PHE A 70 -3.66 -13.59 -17.07
CA PHE A 70 -2.94 -12.44 -16.51
C PHE A 70 -3.74 -11.15 -16.60
N GLY A 71 -3.59 -10.32 -15.57
CA GLY A 71 -4.04 -8.94 -15.55
C GLY A 71 -2.91 -8.02 -15.10
N ILE A 72 -3.05 -6.75 -15.43
CA ILE A 72 -2.19 -5.67 -14.95
C ILE A 72 -3.05 -4.56 -14.39
N GLU A 73 -2.58 -3.94 -13.33
CA GLU A 73 -3.35 -2.96 -12.59
C GLU A 73 -2.45 -1.86 -12.03
N GLY A 74 -2.83 -0.60 -12.22
CA GLY A 74 -2.30 0.52 -11.47
C GLY A 74 -3.23 0.80 -10.28
N SER A 75 -2.69 0.98 -9.08
CA SER A 75 -3.46 1.31 -7.88
C SER A 75 -3.01 2.60 -7.24
N LEU A 76 -3.98 3.34 -6.72
CA LEU A 76 -3.80 4.51 -5.89
C LEU A 76 -4.68 4.32 -4.66
N VAL A 77 -4.06 4.07 -3.50
CA VAL A 77 -4.76 3.77 -2.26
C VAL A 77 -4.29 4.71 -1.17
N TYR A 78 -5.23 5.39 -0.52
CA TYR A 78 -4.99 6.32 0.57
C TYR A 78 -5.56 5.79 1.88
N SER A 79 -4.74 5.81 2.92
CA SER A 79 -5.11 5.41 4.27
C SER A 79 -4.69 6.51 5.26
N PRO A 80 -5.66 7.25 5.84
CA PRO A 80 -5.39 8.14 6.95
C PRO A 80 -5.16 7.28 8.20
N SER A 81 -3.94 7.20 8.68
CA SER A 81 -3.57 6.43 9.87
C SER A 81 -3.20 7.37 11.02
N GLY A 82 -3.53 6.96 12.26
CA GLY A 82 -2.98 7.56 13.46
C GLY A 82 -1.89 6.66 14.03
N LEU A 83 -0.87 7.22 14.63
CA LEU A 83 0.10 6.46 15.42
C LEU A 83 -0.47 6.26 16.84
N THR A 84 -0.50 5.02 17.32
CA THR A 84 -0.84 4.70 18.70
C THR A 84 0.24 3.77 19.24
N GLY A 85 0.73 4.08 20.46
CA GLY A 85 1.67 3.23 21.17
C GLY A 85 2.95 3.97 21.56
N GLY A 86 3.42 3.69 22.77
CA GLY A 86 4.58 4.29 23.38
C GLY A 86 4.21 5.30 24.47
N ALA A 87 5.21 5.71 25.28
CA ALA A 87 5.05 6.59 26.44
C ALA A 87 4.53 8.01 26.13
N PHE A 88 4.14 8.28 24.87
CA PHE A 88 3.74 9.61 24.38
C PHE A 88 2.29 9.67 23.89
N GLU A 89 1.53 8.57 24.00
CA GLU A 89 0.16 8.47 23.45
C GLU A 89 -0.81 9.53 24.02
N ASP A 90 -0.61 9.93 25.26
CA ASP A 90 -1.44 10.94 25.93
C ASP A 90 -0.93 12.39 25.78
N LEU A 91 0.23 12.59 25.18
CA LEU A 91 0.89 13.90 25.13
C LEU A 91 0.95 14.54 23.75
N ILE A 92 0.82 13.76 22.67
CA ILE A 92 1.01 14.30 21.32
C ILE A 92 0.03 13.64 20.34
N GLU A 93 -0.87 14.43 19.76
CA GLU A 93 -1.67 14.01 18.61
C GLU A 93 -0.76 13.88 17.38
N ALA A 94 -0.42 12.66 17.01
CA ALA A 94 0.33 12.38 15.80
C ALA A 94 -0.61 11.84 14.72
N ASN A 95 -0.78 12.61 13.65
CA ASN A 95 -1.52 12.19 12.46
C ASN A 95 -0.54 11.62 11.44
N ALA A 96 -0.79 10.42 10.98
CA ALA A 96 -0.06 9.80 9.88
C ALA A 96 -1.01 9.53 8.72
N SER A 97 -0.52 9.60 7.51
CA SER A 97 -1.25 9.14 6.34
C SER A 97 -0.30 8.47 5.36
N ILE A 98 -0.81 7.44 4.69
CA ILE A 98 -0.05 6.70 3.70
C ILE A 98 -0.80 6.71 2.38
N LEU A 99 -0.08 7.05 1.31
CA LEU A 99 -0.57 6.96 -0.06
C LEU A 99 0.28 5.94 -0.81
N TYR A 100 -0.35 4.85 -1.22
CA TYR A 100 0.26 3.81 -2.05
C TYR A 100 -0.02 4.11 -3.52
N THR A 101 1.03 4.17 -4.34
CA THR A 101 0.94 4.27 -5.80
C THR A 101 1.72 3.10 -6.39
N GLU A 102 1.03 2.12 -6.92
CA GLU A 102 1.61 0.82 -7.26
C GLU A 102 1.19 0.33 -8.63
N ALA A 103 2.08 -0.43 -9.26
CA ALA A 103 1.80 -1.23 -10.44
C ALA A 103 1.81 -2.71 -10.07
N ASN A 104 0.76 -3.43 -10.45
CA ASN A 104 0.50 -4.80 -10.04
C ASN A 104 0.31 -5.72 -11.23
N VAL A 105 0.76 -6.95 -11.07
CA VAL A 105 0.40 -8.07 -11.94
C VAL A 105 -0.55 -8.97 -11.19
N LEU A 106 -1.61 -9.41 -11.84
CA LEU A 106 -2.59 -10.34 -11.32
C LEU A 106 -2.50 -11.65 -12.10
N VAL A 107 -2.64 -12.75 -11.36
CA VAL A 107 -2.83 -14.08 -11.94
C VAL A 107 -4.24 -14.54 -11.57
N ILE A 108 -5.10 -14.64 -12.59
CA ILE A 108 -6.47 -15.12 -12.44
C ILE A 108 -6.43 -16.65 -12.40
N ILE A 109 -6.87 -17.23 -11.29
CA ILE A 109 -6.79 -18.68 -11.06
C ILE A 109 -7.86 -19.42 -11.84
N LEU A 110 -9.09 -18.88 -11.84
CA LEU A 110 -10.22 -19.44 -12.55
C LEU A 110 -10.92 -18.34 -13.35
N PRO A 111 -11.15 -18.54 -14.67
CA PRO A 111 -11.92 -17.59 -15.45
C PRO A 111 -13.43 -17.79 -15.19
N GLY A 112 -14.21 -16.71 -15.30
CA GLY A 112 -15.67 -16.81 -15.18
C GLY A 112 -16.30 -15.67 -14.38
N PRO A 113 -17.57 -15.84 -14.01
CA PRO A 113 -18.31 -14.83 -13.24
C PRO A 113 -17.70 -14.59 -11.85
N VAL A 114 -17.15 -15.64 -11.25
CA VAL A 114 -16.40 -15.59 -9.99
C VAL A 114 -14.96 -15.96 -10.28
N ALA A 115 -14.08 -15.00 -10.19
CA ALA A 115 -12.69 -15.11 -10.60
C ALA A 115 -11.75 -14.84 -9.40
N PRO A 116 -11.31 -15.89 -8.70
CA PRO A 116 -10.25 -15.76 -7.70
C PRO A 116 -8.93 -15.42 -8.37
N PHE A 117 -8.13 -14.59 -7.72
CA PHE A 117 -6.84 -14.16 -8.23
C PHE A 117 -5.82 -13.97 -7.12
N VAL A 118 -4.54 -14.02 -7.49
CA VAL A 118 -3.42 -13.55 -6.67
C VAL A 118 -2.77 -12.37 -7.37
N THR A 119 -2.13 -11.50 -6.59
CA THR A 119 -1.52 -10.27 -7.09
C THR A 119 -0.19 -10.01 -6.39
N ALA A 120 0.72 -9.41 -7.13
CA ALA A 120 1.95 -8.83 -6.58
C ALA A 120 2.29 -7.55 -7.35
N GLY A 121 2.91 -6.61 -6.69
CA GLY A 121 3.24 -5.32 -7.27
C GLY A 121 4.38 -4.60 -6.59
N LEU A 122 4.81 -3.53 -7.25
CA LEU A 122 5.84 -2.61 -6.79
C LEU A 122 5.31 -1.20 -6.91
N GLY A 123 5.76 -0.30 -6.05
CA GLY A 123 5.32 1.07 -6.12
C GLY A 123 6.03 2.02 -5.18
N LEU A 124 5.51 3.24 -5.14
CA LEU A 124 5.95 4.29 -4.24
C LEU A 124 4.92 4.45 -3.13
N HIS A 125 5.40 4.36 -1.91
CA HIS A 125 4.63 4.60 -0.69
C HIS A 125 5.02 5.97 -0.14
N TYR A 126 4.05 6.89 -0.11
CA TYR A 126 4.22 8.23 0.42
C TYR A 126 3.68 8.26 1.83
N LEU A 127 4.57 8.46 2.79
CA LEU A 127 4.22 8.59 4.19
C LEU A 127 4.29 10.06 4.56
N SER A 128 3.22 10.55 5.15
CA SER A 128 3.15 11.89 5.71
C SER A 128 2.87 11.79 7.20
N PHE A 129 3.73 12.37 8.01
CA PHE A 129 3.61 12.42 9.45
C PHE A 129 3.48 13.88 9.88
N ASN A 130 2.49 14.19 10.70
CA ASN A 130 2.31 15.49 11.32
C ASN A 130 2.20 15.30 12.83
N ILE A 131 3.15 15.89 13.56
CA ILE A 131 3.23 15.81 15.01
C ILE A 131 2.89 17.20 15.59
N ALA A 132 1.71 17.34 16.18
CA ALA A 132 1.23 18.53 16.88
C ALA A 132 1.47 19.86 16.15
N ASP A 133 1.35 19.86 14.81
CA ASP A 133 1.61 21.02 13.93
C ASP A 133 3.02 21.64 14.05
N LEU A 134 3.92 21.01 14.79
CA LEU A 134 5.29 21.48 15.01
C LEU A 134 6.29 20.87 14.03
N VAL A 135 6.07 19.64 13.61
CA VAL A 135 6.99 18.91 12.73
C VAL A 135 6.20 18.11 11.72
N SER A 136 6.42 18.36 10.44
CA SER A 136 5.87 17.57 9.35
C SER A 136 6.99 16.91 8.55
N PHE A 137 6.90 15.60 8.35
CA PHE A 137 7.81 14.83 7.52
C PHE A 137 7.05 14.15 6.39
N ASP A 138 7.48 14.42 5.17
CA ASP A 138 7.01 13.71 3.98
C ASP A 138 8.14 12.83 3.46
N ARG A 139 7.89 11.54 3.39
CA ARG A 139 8.84 10.56 2.85
C ARG A 139 8.19 9.73 1.75
N SER A 140 8.92 9.48 0.69
CA SER A 140 8.54 8.53 -0.34
C SER A 140 9.53 7.38 -0.36
N LYS A 141 9.02 6.16 -0.28
CA LYS A 141 9.80 4.93 -0.28
C LYS A 141 9.33 3.99 -1.37
N LEU A 142 10.25 3.25 -1.92
CA LEU A 142 9.91 2.10 -2.74
C LEU A 142 9.36 1.00 -1.82
N GLY A 143 8.23 0.45 -2.21
CA GLY A 143 7.62 -0.68 -1.52
C GLY A 143 7.11 -1.71 -2.49
N TYR A 144 6.66 -2.83 -1.95
CA TYR A 144 6.02 -3.88 -2.71
C TYR A 144 4.75 -4.35 -2.00
N ASN A 145 3.86 -4.97 -2.74
CA ASN A 145 2.69 -5.60 -2.19
C ASN A 145 2.51 -7.00 -2.75
N PHE A 146 1.83 -7.83 -2.01
CA PHE A 146 1.34 -9.11 -2.46
C PHE A 146 0.02 -9.45 -1.77
N GLY A 147 -0.78 -10.26 -2.43
CA GLY A 147 -2.08 -10.62 -1.88
C GLY A 147 -2.93 -11.40 -2.85
N GLY A 148 -4.21 -11.32 -2.63
CA GLY A 148 -5.19 -11.97 -3.51
C GLY A 148 -6.60 -11.52 -3.19
N GLY A 149 -7.53 -12.06 -3.95
CA GLY A 149 -8.92 -11.71 -3.79
C GLY A 149 -9.83 -12.52 -4.68
N VAL A 150 -11.08 -12.10 -4.66
CA VAL A 150 -12.12 -12.66 -5.53
C VAL A 150 -12.81 -11.51 -6.25
N LYS A 151 -12.95 -11.67 -7.56
CA LYS A 151 -13.66 -10.73 -8.42
C LYS A 151 -14.94 -11.40 -8.91
N ILE A 152 -16.07 -10.73 -8.75
CA ILE A 152 -17.38 -11.16 -9.24
C ILE A 152 -17.76 -10.24 -10.39
N ASN A 153 -17.85 -10.82 -11.60
CA ASN A 153 -18.11 -10.11 -12.83
C ASN A 153 -19.59 -10.21 -13.21
N ALA A 154 -20.29 -9.09 -13.27
CA ALA A 154 -21.68 -8.99 -13.66
C ALA A 154 -21.83 -8.01 -14.84
N SER A 155 -21.66 -8.51 -16.06
CA SER A 155 -21.68 -7.69 -17.29
C SER A 155 -20.66 -6.53 -17.20
N ARG A 156 -21.13 -5.28 -17.19
CA ARG A 156 -20.28 -4.08 -17.12
C ARG A 156 -19.88 -3.68 -15.71
N VAL A 157 -20.39 -4.35 -14.71
CA VAL A 157 -20.07 -4.07 -13.31
C VAL A 157 -19.29 -5.24 -12.73
N SER A 158 -18.32 -4.94 -11.90
CA SER A 158 -17.61 -5.95 -11.12
C SER A 158 -17.61 -5.58 -9.64
N PHE A 159 -17.65 -6.59 -8.80
CA PHE A 159 -17.44 -6.49 -7.37
C PHE A 159 -16.17 -7.25 -7.04
N ARG A 160 -15.37 -6.74 -6.11
CA ARG A 160 -14.17 -7.45 -5.68
C ARG A 160 -13.96 -7.31 -4.18
N VAL A 161 -13.31 -8.31 -3.63
CA VAL A 161 -12.77 -8.31 -2.27
C VAL A 161 -11.30 -8.63 -2.37
N ASP A 162 -10.47 -7.80 -1.77
CA ASP A 162 -9.02 -7.95 -1.76
C ASP A 162 -8.49 -8.04 -0.34
N LEU A 163 -7.49 -8.88 -0.18
CA LEU A 163 -6.59 -8.92 0.96
C LEU A 163 -5.17 -8.75 0.45
N ARG A 164 -4.49 -7.68 0.84
CA ARG A 164 -3.12 -7.38 0.40
C ARG A 164 -2.26 -6.97 1.57
N ASP A 165 -1.00 -7.33 1.52
CA ASP A 165 0.03 -6.82 2.43
C ASP A 165 0.94 -5.86 1.66
N HIS A 166 1.02 -4.62 2.13
CA HIS A 166 1.89 -3.57 1.61
C HIS A 166 3.12 -3.49 2.51
N VAL A 167 4.28 -3.77 1.95
CA VAL A 167 5.54 -3.80 2.68
C VAL A 167 6.38 -2.60 2.28
N THR A 168 6.71 -1.78 3.26
CA THR A 168 7.60 -0.62 3.08
C THR A 168 8.86 -0.84 3.88
N THR A 169 10.02 -0.69 3.25
CA THR A 169 11.33 -0.84 3.91
C THR A 169 11.88 0.53 4.25
N PHE A 170 12.33 0.70 5.50
CA PHE A 170 12.96 1.92 6.01
C PHE A 170 14.36 1.62 6.51
N GLY A 171 15.33 2.50 6.19
CA GLY A 171 16.61 2.56 6.89
C GLY A 171 16.54 3.46 8.12
N PHE A 172 17.49 3.38 9.05
CA PHE A 172 17.58 4.27 10.21
C PHE A 172 17.70 5.75 9.85
N ASP A 173 18.41 6.05 8.75
CA ASP A 173 18.52 7.40 8.20
C ASP A 173 17.15 8.01 7.84
N ASP A 174 16.25 7.17 7.39
CA ASP A 174 14.90 7.57 6.98
C ASP A 174 14.00 7.96 8.16
N LEU A 175 14.28 7.40 9.33
CA LEU A 175 13.55 7.69 10.56
C LEU A 175 14.14 8.93 11.29
N GLY A 176 15.17 9.57 10.72
CA GLY A 176 15.90 10.68 11.36
C GLY A 176 16.78 10.24 12.54
N LEU A 177 17.01 8.95 12.67
CA LEU A 177 17.79 8.32 13.72
C LEU A 177 19.19 7.89 13.25
N GLY A 178 19.61 8.31 12.04
CA GLY A 178 20.89 7.94 11.44
C GLY A 178 22.09 8.20 12.35
N ILE A 179 22.14 9.36 13.01
CA ILE A 179 23.22 9.71 13.96
C ILE A 179 23.25 8.74 15.14
N ILE A 180 22.08 8.25 15.58
CA ILE A 180 21.98 7.29 16.68
C ILE A 180 22.38 5.90 16.18
N GLY A 181 21.99 5.52 14.95
CA GLY A 181 22.41 4.29 14.29
C GLY A 181 23.92 4.18 14.19
N ASP A 182 24.58 5.23 13.67
CA ASP A 182 26.05 5.33 13.59
C ASP A 182 26.73 5.20 14.96
N LEU A 183 26.13 5.82 15.98
CA LEU A 183 26.72 5.83 17.34
C LEU A 183 26.68 4.45 18.01
N ILE A 184 25.65 3.65 17.70
CA ILE A 184 25.45 2.31 18.32
C ILE A 184 25.79 1.18 17.38
N GLY A 185 26.34 1.46 16.19
CA GLY A 185 26.80 0.47 15.23
C GLY A 185 25.69 -0.32 14.52
N LEU A 186 24.51 0.30 14.36
CA LEU A 186 23.35 -0.30 13.67
C LEU A 186 23.16 0.24 12.24
N ASP A 187 24.25 0.45 11.55
CA ASP A 187 24.33 1.11 10.24
C ASP A 187 23.53 0.39 9.12
N GLU A 188 23.20 -0.89 9.27
CA GLU A 188 22.50 -1.70 8.24
C GLU A 188 21.16 -2.25 8.72
N THR A 189 20.58 -1.74 9.78
CA THR A 189 19.30 -2.27 10.27
C THR A 189 18.14 -1.72 9.44
N GLU A 190 17.50 -2.60 8.71
CA GLU A 190 16.27 -2.29 7.96
C GLU A 190 15.04 -2.54 8.82
N ALA A 191 14.18 -1.55 8.95
CA ALA A 191 12.85 -1.71 9.52
C ALA A 191 11.85 -1.97 8.40
N ARG A 192 10.96 -2.93 8.56
CA ARG A 192 9.88 -3.24 7.63
C ARG A 192 8.55 -2.94 8.27
N LEU A 193 7.76 -2.15 7.57
CA LEU A 193 6.38 -1.86 7.94
C LEU A 193 5.45 -2.69 7.06
N HIS A 194 4.65 -3.53 7.70
CA HIS A 194 3.61 -4.32 7.08
C HIS A 194 2.25 -3.66 7.32
N ASN A 195 1.50 -3.42 6.25
CA ASN A 195 0.16 -2.88 6.29
C ASN A 195 -0.79 -3.79 5.51
N VAL A 196 -1.65 -4.49 6.23
CA VAL A 196 -2.62 -5.38 5.60
C VAL A 196 -3.87 -4.61 5.20
N GLU A 197 -4.13 -4.54 3.91
CA GLU A 197 -5.35 -4.00 3.31
C GLU A 197 -6.41 -5.09 3.25
N LEU A 198 -7.60 -4.82 3.80
CA LEU A 198 -8.84 -5.52 3.48
C LEU A 198 -9.76 -4.52 2.78
N SER A 199 -10.04 -4.73 1.49
CA SER A 199 -10.84 -3.78 0.72
C SER A 199 -11.95 -4.45 -0.09
N PHE A 200 -12.99 -3.66 -0.33
CA PHE A 200 -14.10 -3.96 -1.22
C PHE A 200 -14.05 -3.00 -2.40
N GLY A 201 -14.26 -3.50 -3.59
CA GLY A 201 -14.21 -2.73 -4.81
C GLY A 201 -15.49 -2.83 -5.62
N LEU A 202 -15.87 -1.68 -6.23
CA LEU A 202 -16.91 -1.59 -7.25
C LEU A 202 -16.25 -1.11 -8.54
N GLY A 203 -16.28 -1.96 -9.56
CA GLY A 203 -15.63 -1.73 -10.84
C GLY A 203 -16.62 -1.50 -11.98
N ILE A 204 -16.21 -0.70 -12.95
CA ILE A 204 -16.89 -0.48 -14.23
C ILE A 204 -15.96 -0.97 -15.34
N ARG A 205 -16.44 -1.92 -16.14
CA ARG A 205 -15.72 -2.59 -17.23
C ARG A 205 -16.08 -1.97 -18.59
N PHE A 206 -15.10 -1.84 -19.47
CA PHE A 206 -15.26 -1.27 -20.81
C PHE A 206 -14.33 -1.93 -21.84
#